data_c43b931b1f6f3da3f558ef68c522188a
#
_entry.id   c43b931b1f6f3da3f558ef68c522188a
#
_cell.length_a   1.000
_cell.length_b   1.000
_cell.length_c   1.000
_cell.angle_alpha   90.00
_cell.angle_beta   90.00
_cell.angle_gamma   90.00
#
_symmetry.space_group_name_H-M   'P 1'
#
loop_
_entity.id
_entity.type
_entity.pdbx_description
1 polymer ?
#
loop_
_entity_poly.entity_id
_entity_poly.type
_entity_poly.pdbx_seq_one_letter_code
_entity_poly.pdbx_strand_id
1 'polypeptide(L)'
;MSRFAFFELIVAFRFMREGLMQTLLIILGVGLGGGVIIFMSAVLSGLQSNVVRRTLNFQAPIVILPPDQVARPLRAETHAEMAVQVQPRSQQLRSIDQWQKVREQVARTPGVVALTPVVSGPGFAVRGEANKAVTITGIEPETYFDVIALPEKVVAGRHHVGPLDIVIGTELSADLGAGVGDKLRLATASGAAATLTVIGIFDFGNKSVNERSVYIALRSAQNLLDLTGGVTALEVKVLDPFAAETIAETLRAGTDLQVDSWIRTNAQFFTAMAAQIVTNTLIRVFVGLTVALGIASVLVVSVIQKSREIGILRAMGTSRAQVLRVFLIQGGAVGLAGSVLGSLLAWTFLLVWRAVAKNPDGTPMFIIEMEPSLFAIATVGATVVGILAAVAPARRAARLDPVVAIRS
;
A
#
# COMPACT_ATOMS: atom_id res chain seq x y z
N MET A 1 -34.13 -33.56 -12.20
CA MET A 1 -33.45 -32.79 -11.12
C MET A 1 -34.03 -31.39 -10.89
N SER A 2 -34.66 -30.73 -11.84
CA SER A 2 -35.15 -29.32 -11.70
C SER A 2 -36.39 -29.09 -10.82
N ARG A 3 -37.33 -30.04 -10.76
CA ARG A 3 -38.56 -29.87 -9.96
C ARG A 3 -38.36 -29.94 -8.42
N PHE A 4 -37.35 -30.69 -7.95
CA PHE A 4 -37.07 -30.82 -6.51
C PHE A 4 -36.31 -29.59 -5.93
N ALA A 5 -35.41 -28.99 -6.70
CA ALA A 5 -34.72 -27.77 -6.28
C ALA A 5 -35.69 -26.57 -6.10
N PHE A 6 -36.76 -26.52 -6.88
CA PHE A 6 -37.76 -25.47 -6.79
C PHE A 6 -38.61 -25.59 -5.51
N PHE A 7 -38.92 -26.81 -5.06
CA PHE A 7 -39.60 -27.04 -3.79
C PHE A 7 -38.78 -26.58 -2.59
N GLU A 8 -37.50 -26.95 -2.54
CA GLU A 8 -36.58 -26.60 -1.46
C GLU A 8 -36.46 -25.07 -1.34
N LEU A 9 -36.39 -24.35 -2.46
CA LEU A 9 -36.29 -22.89 -2.53
C LEU A 9 -37.59 -22.20 -2.02
N ILE A 10 -38.77 -22.71 -2.44
CA ILE A 10 -40.08 -22.18 -1.98
C ILE A 10 -40.20 -22.35 -0.48
N VAL A 11 -39.88 -23.53 0.08
CA VAL A 11 -39.97 -23.79 1.51
C VAL A 11 -39.01 -22.91 2.29
N ALA A 12 -37.76 -22.77 1.83
CA ALA A 12 -36.76 -21.91 2.46
C ALA A 12 -37.25 -20.45 2.53
N PHE A 13 -37.79 -19.93 1.43
CA PHE A 13 -38.28 -18.56 1.36
C PHE A 13 -39.53 -18.33 2.23
N ARG A 14 -40.42 -19.34 2.28
CA ARG A 14 -41.61 -19.28 3.16
C ARG A 14 -41.22 -19.22 4.63
N PHE A 15 -40.26 -20.06 5.06
CA PHE A 15 -39.75 -20.06 6.44
C PHE A 15 -39.10 -18.72 6.82
N MET A 16 -38.34 -18.12 5.90
CA MET A 16 -37.77 -16.78 6.12
C MET A 16 -38.82 -15.70 6.24
N ARG A 17 -39.92 -15.79 5.45
CA ARG A 17 -41.03 -14.82 5.47
C ARG A 17 -41.89 -14.93 6.72
N GLU A 18 -42.11 -16.10 7.25
CA GLU A 18 -42.86 -16.32 8.49
C GLU A 18 -42.06 -15.85 9.73
N GLY A 19 -40.72 -15.85 9.69
CA GLY A 19 -39.82 -15.29 10.71
C GLY A 19 -39.19 -13.96 10.31
N LEU A 20 -39.96 -13.04 9.69
CA LEU A 20 -39.43 -11.82 9.09
C LEU A 20 -38.51 -10.99 10.02
N MET A 21 -38.94 -10.78 11.29
CA MET A 21 -38.19 -9.96 12.25
C MET A 21 -36.81 -10.59 12.55
N GLN A 22 -36.76 -11.91 12.77
CA GLN A 22 -35.53 -12.64 13.02
C GLN A 22 -34.61 -12.61 11.78
N THR A 23 -35.18 -12.83 10.60
CA THR A 23 -34.45 -12.81 9.33
C THR A 23 -33.84 -11.43 9.07
N LEU A 24 -34.60 -10.35 9.30
CA LEU A 24 -34.11 -8.98 9.15
C LEU A 24 -32.98 -8.64 10.12
N LEU A 25 -33.13 -9.04 11.39
CA LEU A 25 -32.08 -8.81 12.39
C LEU A 25 -30.76 -9.52 12.03
N ILE A 26 -30.82 -10.74 11.47
CA ILE A 26 -29.63 -11.43 11.01
C ILE A 26 -29.03 -10.73 9.79
N ILE A 27 -29.88 -10.39 8.80
CA ILE A 27 -29.41 -9.68 7.59
C ILE A 27 -28.73 -8.36 7.98
N LEU A 28 -29.28 -7.62 8.94
CA LEU A 28 -28.66 -6.42 9.48
C LEU A 28 -27.32 -6.73 10.18
N GLY A 29 -27.25 -7.75 11.03
CA GLY A 29 -26.03 -8.15 11.70
C GLY A 29 -24.93 -8.58 10.72
N VAL A 30 -25.28 -9.41 9.73
CA VAL A 30 -24.38 -9.83 8.64
C VAL A 30 -23.95 -8.63 7.80
N GLY A 31 -24.92 -7.73 7.50
CA GLY A 31 -24.68 -6.53 6.73
C GLY A 31 -23.73 -5.56 7.43
N LEU A 32 -23.95 -5.29 8.71
CA LEU A 32 -23.05 -4.45 9.50
C LEU A 32 -21.63 -5.05 9.59
N GLY A 33 -21.53 -6.35 9.94
CA GLY A 33 -20.22 -7.02 10.00
C GLY A 33 -19.51 -7.04 8.66
N GLY A 34 -20.19 -7.41 7.58
CA GLY A 34 -19.66 -7.39 6.22
C GLY A 34 -19.28 -5.99 5.75
N GLY A 35 -20.14 -4.99 6.05
CA GLY A 35 -19.89 -3.59 5.73
C GLY A 35 -18.62 -3.04 6.38
N VAL A 36 -18.39 -3.35 7.66
CA VAL A 36 -17.17 -2.96 8.38
C VAL A 36 -15.94 -3.61 7.75
N ILE A 37 -16.00 -4.90 7.40
CA ILE A 37 -14.88 -5.61 6.77
C ILE A 37 -14.54 -4.97 5.42
N ILE A 38 -15.52 -4.69 4.58
CA ILE A 38 -15.32 -4.07 3.26
C ILE A 38 -14.75 -2.66 3.42
N PHE A 39 -15.36 -1.83 4.27
CA PHE A 39 -14.93 -0.47 4.52
C PHE A 39 -13.47 -0.40 5.02
N MET A 40 -13.14 -1.15 6.08
CA MET A 40 -11.78 -1.19 6.62
C MET A 40 -10.76 -1.68 5.59
N SER A 41 -11.15 -2.68 4.79
CA SER A 41 -10.26 -3.20 3.73
C SER A 41 -10.00 -2.17 2.64
N ALA A 42 -11.04 -1.45 2.19
CA ALA A 42 -10.92 -0.43 1.16
C ALA A 42 -10.08 0.77 1.65
N VAL A 43 -10.31 1.23 2.89
CA VAL A 43 -9.53 2.34 3.49
C VAL A 43 -8.06 1.95 3.62
N LEU A 44 -7.77 0.74 4.13
CA LEU A 44 -6.40 0.27 4.30
C LEU A 44 -5.68 0.10 2.95
N SER A 45 -6.32 -0.52 1.97
CA SER A 45 -5.77 -0.67 0.62
C SER A 45 -5.51 0.69 -0.03
N GLY A 46 -6.43 1.65 0.12
CA GLY A 46 -6.25 3.02 -0.37
C GLY A 46 -5.10 3.75 0.31
N LEU A 47 -4.92 3.59 1.62
CA LEU A 47 -3.78 4.16 2.34
C LEU A 47 -2.46 3.56 1.85
N GLN A 48 -2.39 2.23 1.71
CA GLN A 48 -1.20 1.52 1.25
C GLN A 48 -0.80 1.97 -0.15
N SER A 49 -1.74 1.95 -1.11
CA SER A 49 -1.45 2.36 -2.49
C SER A 49 -1.05 3.83 -2.59
N ASN A 50 -1.63 4.71 -1.76
CA ASN A 50 -1.27 6.12 -1.72
C ASN A 50 0.16 6.34 -1.19
N VAL A 51 0.56 5.65 -0.11
CA VAL A 51 1.93 5.76 0.44
C VAL A 51 2.95 5.24 -0.55
N VAL A 52 2.70 4.07 -1.14
CA VAL A 52 3.57 3.49 -2.19
C VAL A 52 3.72 4.46 -3.36
N ARG A 53 2.62 4.96 -3.90
CA ARG A 53 2.62 5.90 -5.03
C ARG A 53 3.36 7.20 -4.69
N ARG A 54 3.12 7.79 -3.50
CA ARG A 54 3.81 9.00 -3.07
C ARG A 54 5.30 8.79 -2.91
N THR A 55 5.73 7.68 -2.32
CA THR A 55 7.15 7.37 -2.13
C THR A 55 7.87 7.17 -3.47
N LEU A 56 7.29 6.41 -4.39
CA LEU A 56 7.88 6.14 -5.70
C LEU A 56 7.83 7.32 -6.68
N ASN A 57 7.10 8.38 -6.36
CA ASN A 57 7.11 9.61 -7.17
C ASN A 57 8.41 10.39 -7.07
N PHE A 58 9.13 10.28 -5.94
CA PHE A 58 10.38 11.04 -5.70
C PHE A 58 11.56 10.16 -5.28
N GLN A 59 11.38 8.85 -5.14
CA GLN A 59 12.43 7.90 -4.78
C GLN A 59 12.47 6.75 -5.77
N ALA A 60 13.67 6.44 -6.27
CA ALA A 60 13.86 5.27 -7.12
C ALA A 60 13.64 3.96 -6.35
N PRO A 61 13.09 2.92 -6.99
CA PRO A 61 12.89 1.61 -6.38
C PRO A 61 14.17 0.95 -5.87
N ILE A 62 15.31 1.17 -6.53
CA ILE A 62 16.62 0.69 -6.08
C ILE A 62 17.62 1.84 -6.21
N VAL A 63 18.48 1.99 -5.19
CA VAL A 63 19.57 2.95 -5.17
C VAL A 63 20.88 2.19 -4.92
N ILE A 64 21.84 2.37 -5.81
CA ILE A 64 23.18 1.81 -5.69
C ILE A 64 24.10 2.90 -5.18
N LEU A 65 24.76 2.65 -4.07
CA LEU A 65 25.62 3.57 -3.35
C LEU A 65 27.08 3.07 -3.32
N PRO A 66 28.05 3.94 -3.07
CA PRO A 66 29.42 3.51 -2.83
C PRO A 66 29.50 2.52 -1.64
N PRO A 67 30.48 1.61 -1.62
CA PRO A 67 30.61 0.62 -0.56
C PRO A 67 30.82 1.26 0.80
N ASP A 68 30.27 0.64 1.86
CA ASP A 68 30.54 1.09 3.21
C ASP A 68 32.00 0.93 3.58
N GLN A 69 32.62 1.98 4.07
CA GLN A 69 33.96 1.92 4.59
C GLN A 69 33.94 1.32 6.01
N VAL A 70 34.04 0.01 6.09
CA VAL A 70 34.26 -0.65 7.37
C VAL A 70 35.70 -0.38 7.80
N ALA A 71 35.88 0.17 9.01
CA ALA A 71 37.20 0.34 9.58
C ALA A 71 37.84 -1.04 9.74
N ARG A 72 38.94 -1.30 8.99
CA ARG A 72 39.72 -2.54 9.12
C ARG A 72 40.93 -2.26 9.99
N PRO A 73 41.26 -3.14 10.97
CA PRO A 73 42.48 -3.02 11.71
C PRO A 73 43.66 -3.17 10.75
N LEU A 74 44.64 -2.28 10.85
CA LEU A 74 45.85 -2.27 10.01
C LEU A 74 46.76 -3.49 10.21
N ARG A 75 46.59 -4.23 11.29
CA ARG A 75 47.30 -5.50 11.58
C ARG A 75 46.23 -6.57 11.87
N ALA A 76 46.17 -7.57 11.01
CA ALA A 76 45.57 -8.84 11.35
C ALA A 76 46.61 -9.61 12.18
N GLU A 77 46.18 -10.15 13.33
CA GLU A 77 46.86 -11.12 14.16
C GLU A 77 47.94 -10.63 15.12
N THR A 78 47.58 -10.52 16.36
CA THR A 78 48.31 -11.09 17.50
C THR A 78 47.29 -11.29 18.63
N HIS A 79 47.37 -12.36 19.38
CA HIS A 79 46.49 -12.78 20.50
C HIS A 79 46.53 -11.83 21.72
N ALA A 80 46.62 -10.54 21.51
CA ALA A 80 46.51 -9.51 22.53
C ALA A 80 45.13 -8.81 22.42
N GLU A 81 44.42 -8.68 23.52
CA GLU A 81 43.26 -7.82 23.63
C GLU A 81 43.65 -6.39 23.22
N MET A 82 43.37 -6.03 21.98
CA MET A 82 43.64 -4.70 21.47
C MET A 82 42.36 -3.85 21.66
N ALA A 83 42.42 -2.85 22.52
CA ALA A 83 41.42 -1.80 22.56
C ALA A 83 41.52 -0.98 21.27
N VAL A 84 40.74 -1.32 20.27
CA VAL A 84 40.68 -0.57 19.01
C VAL A 84 39.71 0.60 19.17
N GLN A 85 40.26 1.78 19.32
CA GLN A 85 39.47 3.00 19.26
C GLN A 85 39.28 3.39 17.79
N VAL A 86 38.11 3.05 17.22
CA VAL A 86 37.75 3.46 15.85
C VAL A 86 37.18 4.86 15.89
N GLN A 87 37.99 5.82 15.45
CA GLN A 87 37.51 7.17 15.28
C GLN A 87 36.70 7.26 13.97
N PRO A 88 35.40 7.61 14.00
CA PRO A 88 34.64 7.78 12.77
C PRO A 88 35.29 8.88 11.91
N ARG A 89 35.52 8.59 10.63
CA ARG A 89 35.99 9.60 9.69
C ARG A 89 34.95 10.69 9.52
N SER A 90 35.42 11.92 9.26
CA SER A 90 34.54 13.01 8.85
C SER A 90 33.68 12.56 7.65
N GLN A 91 32.40 12.92 7.64
CA GLN A 91 31.50 12.60 6.54
C GLN A 91 31.97 13.32 5.28
N GLN A 92 32.68 12.61 4.43
CA GLN A 92 32.99 13.02 3.06
C GLN A 92 31.98 12.41 2.11
N LEU A 93 31.59 13.15 1.08
CA LEU A 93 30.80 12.60 -0.01
C LEU A 93 31.64 11.50 -0.69
N ARG A 94 31.06 10.32 -0.80
CA ARG A 94 31.66 9.18 -1.45
C ARG A 94 31.16 9.09 -2.89
N SER A 95 32.03 8.63 -3.80
CA SER A 95 31.67 8.48 -5.20
C SER A 95 31.85 7.04 -5.69
N ILE A 96 31.09 6.72 -6.71
CA ILE A 96 31.30 5.54 -7.57
C ILE A 96 32.10 6.03 -8.78
N ASP A 97 33.41 5.76 -8.81
CA ASP A 97 34.32 6.34 -9.82
C ASP A 97 34.16 5.72 -11.21
N GLN A 98 33.84 4.44 -11.29
CA GLN A 98 33.64 3.71 -12.55
C GLN A 98 32.15 3.38 -12.79
N TRP A 99 31.28 4.32 -12.49
CA TRP A 99 29.85 4.13 -12.56
C TRP A 99 29.32 3.70 -13.95
N GLN A 100 30.03 4.05 -15.04
CA GLN A 100 29.65 3.64 -16.41
C GLN A 100 29.70 2.12 -16.58
N LYS A 101 30.73 1.45 -16.03
CA LYS A 101 30.80 -0.03 -16.03
C LYS A 101 29.69 -0.66 -15.20
N VAL A 102 29.44 -0.08 -14.03
CA VAL A 102 28.34 -0.52 -13.16
C VAL A 102 27.01 -0.35 -13.87
N ARG A 103 26.81 0.80 -14.55
CA ARG A 103 25.62 1.07 -15.36
C ARG A 103 25.38 -0.04 -16.39
N GLU A 104 26.41 -0.43 -17.16
CA GLU A 104 26.26 -1.48 -18.16
C GLU A 104 25.94 -2.85 -17.55
N GLN A 105 26.54 -3.18 -16.41
CA GLN A 105 26.28 -4.42 -15.69
C GLN A 105 24.84 -4.47 -15.16
N VAL A 106 24.38 -3.41 -14.50
CA VAL A 106 23.06 -3.30 -13.91
C VAL A 106 21.96 -3.29 -14.99
N ALA A 107 22.20 -2.62 -16.12
CA ALA A 107 21.27 -2.57 -17.24
C ALA A 107 20.96 -3.94 -17.87
N ARG A 108 21.87 -4.94 -17.70
CA ARG A 108 21.65 -6.32 -18.17
C ARG A 108 20.86 -7.19 -17.20
N THR A 109 20.57 -6.68 -16.00
CA THR A 109 19.84 -7.45 -14.98
C THR A 109 18.36 -7.54 -15.33
N PRO A 110 17.75 -8.75 -15.35
CA PRO A 110 16.34 -8.92 -15.62
C PRO A 110 15.47 -8.13 -14.64
N GLY A 111 14.45 -7.43 -15.16
CA GLY A 111 13.55 -6.61 -14.35
C GLY A 111 13.97 -5.15 -14.20
N VAL A 112 15.19 -4.76 -14.59
CA VAL A 112 15.63 -3.36 -14.68
C VAL A 112 15.06 -2.73 -15.96
N VAL A 113 14.43 -1.57 -15.82
CA VAL A 113 13.81 -0.83 -16.94
C VAL A 113 14.64 0.39 -17.35
N ALA A 114 15.10 1.15 -16.38
CA ALA A 114 15.90 2.35 -16.58
C ALA A 114 16.85 2.56 -15.40
N LEU A 115 17.93 3.28 -15.65
CA LEU A 115 18.82 3.68 -14.60
C LEU A 115 19.51 5.01 -14.94
N THR A 116 19.79 5.81 -13.91
CA THR A 116 20.36 7.15 -14.04
C THR A 116 21.46 7.40 -13.02
N PRO A 117 22.54 8.08 -13.42
CA PRO A 117 23.54 8.56 -12.47
C PRO A 117 23.06 9.80 -11.73
N VAL A 118 23.33 9.87 -10.45
CA VAL A 118 22.97 11.00 -9.59
C VAL A 118 24.15 11.43 -8.74
N VAL A 119 24.34 12.73 -8.63
CA VAL A 119 25.26 13.33 -7.66
C VAL A 119 24.43 14.11 -6.65
N SER A 120 24.44 13.69 -5.40
CA SER A 120 23.67 14.34 -4.35
C SER A 120 24.56 14.74 -3.18
N GLY A 121 24.37 15.96 -2.68
CA GLY A 121 25.12 16.47 -1.54
C GLY A 121 24.45 17.65 -0.87
N PRO A 122 24.84 17.96 0.38
CA PRO A 122 24.28 19.10 1.12
C PRO A 122 24.81 20.42 0.57
N GLY A 123 23.93 21.43 0.61
CA GLY A 123 24.29 22.79 0.25
C GLY A 123 23.31 23.80 0.84
N PHE A 124 23.49 25.04 0.45
CA PHE A 124 22.66 26.17 0.86
C PHE A 124 22.16 26.91 -0.39
N ALA A 125 20.88 27.19 -0.43
CA ALA A 125 20.27 28.07 -1.41
C ALA A 125 20.14 29.48 -0.81
N VAL A 126 20.76 30.46 -1.44
CA VAL A 126 20.89 31.83 -0.92
C VAL A 126 20.30 32.83 -1.91
N ARG A 127 19.40 33.70 -1.43
CA ARG A 127 18.87 34.85 -2.18
C ARG A 127 18.76 36.07 -1.26
N GLY A 128 19.60 37.07 -1.50
CA GLY A 128 19.71 38.22 -0.60
C GLY A 128 20.10 37.79 0.80
N GLU A 129 19.30 38.14 1.80
CA GLU A 129 19.48 37.74 3.20
C GLU A 129 18.91 36.36 3.53
N ALA A 130 18.06 35.79 2.65
CA ALA A 130 17.45 34.48 2.86
C ALA A 130 18.44 33.37 2.57
N ASN A 131 18.55 32.40 3.48
CA ASN A 131 19.41 31.22 3.38
C ASN A 131 18.66 29.98 3.84
N LYS A 132 18.66 28.93 3.02
CA LYS A 132 18.03 27.65 3.31
C LYS A 132 18.96 26.49 3.02
N ALA A 133 19.00 25.54 3.95
CA ALA A 133 19.72 24.28 3.73
C ALA A 133 18.96 23.41 2.72
N VAL A 134 19.66 22.96 1.68
CA VAL A 134 19.09 22.17 0.61
C VAL A 134 19.95 20.94 0.29
N THR A 135 19.36 19.96 -0.30
CA THR A 135 20.05 18.85 -0.96
C THR A 135 20.17 19.17 -2.44
N ILE A 136 21.41 19.36 -2.89
CA ILE A 136 21.72 19.57 -4.30
C ILE A 136 21.72 18.21 -4.99
N THR A 137 20.89 18.05 -6.00
CA THR A 137 20.80 16.83 -6.80
C THR A 137 21.14 17.12 -8.24
N GLY A 138 22.29 16.61 -8.69
CA GLY A 138 22.74 16.69 -10.08
C GLY A 138 22.17 15.53 -10.88
N ILE A 139 21.49 15.85 -11.97
CA ILE A 139 20.78 14.88 -12.80
C ILE A 139 21.22 14.97 -14.28
N GLU A 140 21.09 13.85 -14.97
CA GLU A 140 21.16 13.76 -16.43
C GLU A 140 19.72 13.69 -16.95
N PRO A 141 19.14 14.79 -17.50
CA PRO A 141 17.70 14.86 -17.79
C PRO A 141 17.18 13.71 -18.66
N GLU A 142 17.98 13.30 -19.66
CA GLU A 142 17.57 12.26 -20.62
C GLU A 142 17.31 10.90 -19.95
N THR A 143 18.02 10.57 -18.87
CA THR A 143 17.89 9.30 -18.18
C THR A 143 17.15 9.41 -16.86
N TYR A 144 17.23 10.57 -16.21
CA TYR A 144 16.60 10.80 -14.90
C TYR A 144 15.07 10.78 -15.00
N PHE A 145 14.51 11.36 -16.05
CA PHE A 145 13.06 11.43 -16.22
C PHE A 145 12.42 10.07 -16.52
N ASP A 146 13.21 9.10 -17.01
CA ASP A 146 12.74 7.72 -17.14
C ASP A 146 12.59 7.02 -15.76
N VAL A 147 13.37 7.44 -14.75
CA VAL A 147 13.35 6.87 -13.41
C VAL A 147 12.38 7.62 -12.49
N ILE A 148 12.50 8.94 -12.44
CA ILE A 148 11.70 9.83 -11.59
C ILE A 148 10.82 10.72 -12.46
N ALA A 149 9.52 10.76 -12.18
CA ALA A 149 8.53 11.52 -12.94
C ALA A 149 8.57 13.04 -12.63
N LEU A 150 9.76 13.64 -12.57
CA LEU A 150 9.93 15.09 -12.32
C LEU A 150 9.18 15.97 -13.32
N PRO A 151 9.17 15.68 -14.64
CA PRO A 151 8.45 16.52 -15.62
C PRO A 151 6.96 16.67 -15.35
N GLU A 152 6.32 15.61 -14.83
CA GLU A 152 4.89 15.60 -14.49
C GLU A 152 4.58 16.42 -13.22
N LYS A 153 5.60 16.74 -12.44
CA LYS A 153 5.50 17.45 -11.16
C LYS A 153 5.90 18.91 -11.24
N VAL A 154 6.36 19.38 -12.40
CA VAL A 154 6.65 20.81 -12.59
C VAL A 154 5.34 21.59 -12.74
N VAL A 155 5.10 22.49 -11.80
CA VAL A 155 3.88 23.32 -11.73
C VAL A 155 4.06 24.68 -12.40
N ALA A 156 5.31 25.13 -12.57
CA ALA A 156 5.63 26.39 -13.26
C ALA A 156 6.98 26.29 -13.97
N GLY A 157 7.10 26.88 -15.15
CA GLY A 157 8.35 26.94 -15.92
C GLY A 157 8.64 25.70 -16.74
N ARG A 158 9.92 25.29 -16.80
CA ARG A 158 10.45 24.18 -17.61
C ARG A 158 11.17 23.16 -16.74
N HIS A 159 11.29 21.92 -17.21
CA HIS A 159 11.95 20.82 -16.50
C HIS A 159 13.33 20.43 -17.07
N HIS A 160 13.66 20.83 -18.30
CA HIS A 160 14.93 20.46 -18.93
C HIS A 160 16.07 21.34 -18.43
N VAL A 161 16.92 20.76 -17.58
CA VAL A 161 17.95 21.46 -16.81
C VAL A 161 19.24 21.57 -17.62
N GLY A 162 19.62 22.80 -17.98
CA GLY A 162 20.92 23.13 -18.59
C GLY A 162 22.02 23.40 -17.53
N PRO A 163 23.24 23.72 -17.98
CA PRO A 163 24.41 23.88 -17.09
C PRO A 163 24.29 25.01 -16.02
N LEU A 164 23.51 26.05 -16.31
CA LEU A 164 23.29 27.21 -15.43
C LEU A 164 21.84 27.28 -14.90
N ASP A 165 21.11 26.21 -15.04
CA ASP A 165 19.70 26.13 -14.68
C ASP A 165 19.51 25.39 -13.34
N ILE A 166 18.45 25.75 -12.63
CA ILE A 166 18.00 25.08 -11.41
C ILE A 166 16.48 24.91 -11.43
N VAL A 167 16.00 23.76 -10.95
CA VAL A 167 14.60 23.50 -10.65
C VAL A 167 14.46 23.35 -9.14
N ILE A 168 13.51 24.08 -8.53
CA ILE A 168 13.32 24.16 -7.09
C ILE A 168 11.89 23.75 -6.69
N GLY A 169 11.70 23.33 -5.45
CA GLY A 169 10.36 22.98 -4.97
C GLY A 169 9.52 24.20 -4.60
N THR A 170 8.20 24.02 -4.56
CA THR A 170 7.22 25.09 -4.24
C THR A 170 7.47 25.75 -2.89
N GLU A 171 7.76 24.95 -1.85
CA GLU A 171 8.02 25.47 -0.50
C GLU A 171 9.32 26.31 -0.48
N LEU A 172 10.39 25.82 -1.14
CA LEU A 172 11.64 26.55 -1.24
C LEU A 172 11.48 27.85 -2.03
N SER A 173 10.69 27.82 -3.11
CA SER A 173 10.31 28.99 -3.90
C SER A 173 9.62 30.05 -3.03
N ALA A 174 8.65 29.64 -2.22
CA ALA A 174 7.93 30.51 -1.30
C ALA A 174 8.84 31.09 -0.20
N ASP A 175 9.67 30.25 0.43
CA ASP A 175 10.57 30.64 1.52
C ASP A 175 11.65 31.63 1.08
N LEU A 176 12.17 31.49 -0.14
CA LEU A 176 13.17 32.39 -0.71
C LEU A 176 12.56 33.54 -1.50
N GLY A 177 11.26 33.53 -1.73
CA GLY A 177 10.57 34.46 -2.63
C GLY A 177 11.10 34.40 -4.06
N ALA A 178 11.59 33.23 -4.53
CA ALA A 178 12.24 33.04 -5.82
C ALA A 178 11.27 32.45 -6.85
N GLY A 179 11.01 33.14 -7.93
CA GLY A 179 10.20 32.70 -9.05
C GLY A 179 11.01 32.22 -10.25
N VAL A 180 10.31 31.74 -11.28
CA VAL A 180 10.92 31.38 -12.56
C VAL A 180 11.54 32.60 -13.21
N GLY A 181 12.83 32.46 -13.61
CA GLY A 181 13.64 33.55 -14.15
C GLY A 181 14.58 34.22 -13.15
N ASP A 182 14.36 34.02 -11.85
CA ASP A 182 15.20 34.59 -10.80
C ASP A 182 16.56 33.87 -10.68
N LYS A 183 17.56 34.58 -10.22
CA LYS A 183 18.89 34.02 -9.93
C LYS A 183 18.98 33.57 -8.47
N LEU A 184 19.46 32.36 -8.28
CA LEU A 184 19.67 31.73 -6.99
C LEU A 184 21.13 31.29 -6.86
N ARG A 185 21.77 31.63 -5.74
CA ARG A 185 23.13 31.19 -5.45
C ARG A 185 23.06 29.89 -4.64
N LEU A 186 23.66 28.83 -5.18
CA LEU A 186 23.95 27.60 -4.43
C LEU A 186 25.37 27.68 -3.88
N ALA A 187 25.54 27.34 -2.60
CA ALA A 187 26.82 27.27 -1.92
C ALA A 187 26.95 25.93 -1.18
N THR A 188 28.14 25.39 -1.13
CA THR A 188 28.48 24.17 -0.38
C THR A 188 29.29 24.50 0.86
N ALA A 189 29.38 23.56 1.79
CA ALA A 189 30.22 23.70 2.99
C ALA A 189 31.73 23.83 2.68
N SER A 190 32.18 23.36 1.52
CA SER A 190 33.55 23.53 1.03
C SER A 190 33.88 24.95 0.54
N GLY A 191 32.87 25.84 0.48
CA GLY A 191 33.02 27.21 -0.02
C GLY A 191 32.78 27.35 -1.54
N ALA A 192 32.61 26.25 -2.27
CA ALA A 192 32.22 26.34 -3.68
C ALA A 192 30.81 26.92 -3.82
N ALA A 193 30.64 27.79 -4.81
CA ALA A 193 29.33 28.41 -5.08
C ALA A 193 29.10 28.61 -6.56
N ALA A 194 27.83 28.50 -6.98
CA ALA A 194 27.38 28.77 -8.33
C ALA A 194 26.10 29.59 -8.30
N THR A 195 25.97 30.52 -9.25
CA THR A 195 24.70 31.27 -9.43
C THR A 195 23.96 30.69 -10.60
N LEU A 196 22.76 30.18 -10.35
CA LEU A 196 21.92 29.48 -11.30
C LEU A 196 20.60 30.23 -11.51
N THR A 197 19.96 30.02 -12.65
CA THR A 197 18.66 30.62 -12.98
C THR A 197 17.55 29.61 -12.71
N VAL A 198 16.54 29.99 -11.94
CA VAL A 198 15.37 29.16 -11.68
C VAL A 198 14.55 29.05 -12.97
N ILE A 199 14.52 27.85 -13.56
CA ILE A 199 13.79 27.58 -14.80
C ILE A 199 12.45 26.90 -14.58
N GLY A 200 12.26 26.26 -13.42
CA GLY A 200 11.06 25.53 -13.09
C GLY A 200 10.86 25.38 -11.59
N ILE A 201 9.60 25.20 -11.23
CA ILE A 201 9.17 24.93 -9.85
C ILE A 201 8.36 23.65 -9.85
N PHE A 202 8.72 22.70 -8.97
CA PHE A 202 8.07 21.39 -8.86
C PHE A 202 7.28 21.24 -7.57
N ASP A 203 6.29 20.34 -7.59
CA ASP A 203 5.53 19.89 -6.43
C ASP A 203 5.36 18.37 -6.43
N PHE A 204 6.07 17.66 -5.54
CA PHE A 204 5.90 16.22 -5.31
C PHE A 204 4.78 15.89 -4.33
N GLY A 205 4.06 16.88 -3.80
CA GLY A 205 3.05 16.69 -2.75
C GLY A 205 3.64 16.30 -1.38
N ASN A 206 4.94 16.53 -1.19
CA ASN A 206 5.67 16.30 0.06
C ASN A 206 6.39 17.59 0.46
N LYS A 207 5.95 18.22 1.56
CA LYS A 207 6.49 19.50 2.02
C LYS A 207 8.01 19.46 2.24
N SER A 208 8.51 18.41 2.88
CA SER A 208 9.95 18.29 3.18
C SER A 208 10.81 18.17 1.93
N VAL A 209 10.32 17.46 0.90
CA VAL A 209 11.00 17.34 -0.39
C VAL A 209 10.95 18.67 -1.13
N ASN A 210 9.80 19.32 -1.17
CA ASN A 210 9.61 20.62 -1.84
C ASN A 210 10.40 21.75 -1.16
N GLU A 211 10.68 21.64 0.15
CA GLU A 211 11.47 22.64 0.90
C GLU A 211 12.98 22.47 0.70
N ARG A 212 13.45 21.22 0.54
CA ARG A 212 14.88 20.91 0.65
C ARG A 212 15.55 20.43 -0.62
N SER A 213 14.80 20.00 -1.65
CA SER A 213 15.41 19.44 -2.85
C SER A 213 15.54 20.47 -3.96
N VAL A 214 16.72 20.48 -4.59
CA VAL A 214 16.98 21.28 -5.79
C VAL A 214 17.65 20.40 -6.85
N TYR A 215 17.26 20.59 -8.11
CA TYR A 215 17.78 19.80 -9.23
C TYR A 215 18.57 20.71 -10.17
N ILE A 216 19.81 20.29 -10.49
CA ILE A 216 20.72 20.97 -11.40
C ILE A 216 21.33 19.95 -12.38
N ALA A 217 22.03 20.40 -13.42
CA ALA A 217 22.72 19.50 -14.33
C ALA A 217 23.81 18.68 -13.60
N LEU A 218 23.97 17.40 -13.98
CA LEU A 218 24.92 16.47 -13.35
C LEU A 218 26.32 17.05 -13.26
N ARG A 219 26.83 17.61 -14.37
CA ARG A 219 28.20 18.20 -14.42
C ARG A 219 28.32 19.41 -13.49
N SER A 220 27.29 20.22 -13.37
CA SER A 220 27.29 21.41 -12.47
C SER A 220 27.32 20.96 -11.01
N ALA A 221 26.60 19.88 -10.64
CA ALA A 221 26.65 19.28 -9.30
C ALA A 221 28.02 18.65 -9.02
N GLN A 222 28.60 17.91 -9.98
CA GLN A 222 29.95 17.32 -9.86
C GLN A 222 31.00 18.39 -9.53
N ASN A 223 30.97 19.51 -10.24
CA ASN A 223 31.89 20.62 -9.99
C ASN A 223 31.64 21.32 -8.65
N LEU A 224 30.36 21.51 -8.28
CA LEU A 224 29.98 22.19 -7.04
C LEU A 224 30.32 21.37 -5.78
N LEU A 225 30.20 20.04 -5.89
CA LEU A 225 30.42 19.08 -4.78
C LEU A 225 31.81 18.44 -4.81
N ASP A 226 32.69 18.87 -5.71
CA ASP A 226 34.06 18.36 -5.88
C ASP A 226 34.13 16.83 -6.15
N LEU A 227 33.23 16.35 -7.01
CA LEU A 227 33.11 14.94 -7.41
C LEU A 227 33.32 14.76 -8.91
N THR A 228 34.38 15.36 -9.48
CA THR A 228 34.61 15.34 -10.91
C THR A 228 34.67 13.92 -11.47
N GLY A 229 33.74 13.59 -12.37
CA GLY A 229 33.67 12.28 -13.04
C GLY A 229 33.03 11.15 -12.21
N GLY A 230 32.83 11.32 -10.92
CA GLY A 230 32.15 10.37 -10.02
C GLY A 230 30.67 10.68 -9.86
N VAL A 231 29.93 9.71 -9.30
CA VAL A 231 28.53 9.88 -8.91
C VAL A 231 28.31 9.35 -7.48
N THR A 232 27.39 9.96 -6.74
CA THR A 232 27.10 9.52 -5.37
C THR A 232 26.15 8.32 -5.35
N ALA A 233 25.34 8.15 -6.40
CA ALA A 233 24.41 7.04 -6.53
C ALA A 233 24.09 6.73 -7.99
N LEU A 234 23.65 5.48 -8.23
CA LEU A 234 22.89 5.11 -9.41
C LEU A 234 21.47 4.77 -8.97
N GLU A 235 20.51 5.48 -9.53
CA GLU A 235 19.09 5.24 -9.27
C GLU A 235 18.53 4.32 -10.35
N VAL A 236 17.83 3.26 -9.95
CA VAL A 236 17.37 2.19 -10.84
C VAL A 236 15.86 2.05 -10.75
N LYS A 237 15.20 2.10 -11.91
CA LYS A 237 13.78 1.79 -12.06
C LYS A 237 13.61 0.32 -12.43
N VAL A 238 12.70 -0.36 -11.77
CA VAL A 238 12.33 -1.75 -12.04
C VAL A 238 10.89 -1.85 -12.54
N LEU A 239 10.60 -2.94 -13.25
CA LEU A 239 9.27 -3.17 -13.81
C LEU A 239 8.21 -3.31 -12.70
N ASP A 240 8.52 -4.08 -11.67
CA ASP A 240 7.69 -4.25 -10.49
C ASP A 240 8.43 -3.70 -9.25
N PRO A 241 7.96 -2.56 -8.68
CA PRO A 241 8.56 -2.00 -7.48
C PRO A 241 8.57 -2.94 -6.27
N PHE A 242 7.64 -3.88 -6.17
CA PHE A 242 7.60 -4.85 -5.08
C PHE A 242 8.63 -5.98 -5.24
N ALA A 243 9.11 -6.23 -6.46
CA ALA A 243 10.22 -7.14 -6.73
C ALA A 243 11.60 -6.48 -6.51
N ALA A 244 11.65 -5.19 -6.15
CA ALA A 244 12.90 -4.43 -6.02
C ALA A 244 13.88 -5.06 -5.02
N GLU A 245 13.43 -5.65 -3.91
CA GLU A 245 14.35 -6.29 -2.95
C GLU A 245 15.03 -7.52 -3.54
N THR A 246 14.30 -8.39 -4.24
CA THR A 246 14.87 -9.58 -4.90
C THR A 246 15.89 -9.21 -5.97
N ILE A 247 15.60 -8.15 -6.76
CA ILE A 247 16.52 -7.62 -7.76
C ILE A 247 17.74 -7.00 -7.07
N ALA A 248 17.54 -6.25 -5.98
CA ALA A 248 18.63 -5.66 -5.20
C ALA A 248 19.55 -6.74 -4.57
N GLU A 249 19.00 -7.85 -4.10
CA GLU A 249 19.81 -9.01 -3.62
C GLU A 249 20.66 -9.60 -4.73
N THR A 250 20.13 -9.76 -5.92
CA THR A 250 20.87 -10.24 -7.09
C THR A 250 22.02 -9.29 -7.45
N LEU A 251 21.75 -7.97 -7.41
CA LEU A 251 22.77 -6.96 -7.67
C LEU A 251 23.84 -6.93 -6.58
N ARG A 252 23.50 -7.06 -5.29
CA ARG A 252 24.45 -7.15 -4.17
C ARG A 252 25.41 -8.34 -4.32
N ALA A 253 24.92 -9.48 -4.78
CA ALA A 253 25.74 -10.65 -5.00
C ALA A 253 26.77 -10.47 -6.14
N GLY A 254 26.51 -9.57 -7.07
CA GLY A 254 27.34 -9.32 -8.26
C GLY A 254 28.23 -8.07 -8.17
N THR A 255 28.16 -7.28 -7.08
CA THR A 255 28.91 -6.02 -6.93
C THR A 255 29.36 -5.82 -5.49
N ASP A 256 30.52 -5.14 -5.28
CA ASP A 256 30.98 -4.71 -3.95
C ASP A 256 30.29 -3.41 -3.48
N LEU A 257 29.28 -2.94 -4.21
CA LEU A 257 28.54 -1.71 -3.91
C LEU A 257 27.41 -1.98 -2.92
N GLN A 258 27.04 -0.95 -2.18
CA GLN A 258 25.84 -0.99 -1.35
C GLN A 258 24.62 -0.83 -2.26
N VAL A 259 23.71 -1.80 -2.25
CA VAL A 259 22.47 -1.75 -3.03
C VAL A 259 21.29 -1.76 -2.09
N ASP A 260 20.57 -0.67 -2.04
CA ASP A 260 19.40 -0.51 -1.17
C ASP A 260 18.10 -0.44 -2.00
N SER A 261 17.15 -1.27 -1.65
CA SER A 261 15.80 -1.16 -2.19
C SER A 261 14.97 -0.16 -1.38
N TRP A 262 13.97 0.42 -1.99
CA TRP A 262 12.99 1.28 -1.31
C TRP A 262 12.25 0.51 -0.19
N ILE A 263 12.09 -0.81 -0.32
CA ILE A 263 11.48 -1.68 0.69
C ILE A 263 12.37 -1.71 1.94
N ARG A 264 13.68 -1.91 1.76
CA ARG A 264 14.65 -1.95 2.84
C ARG A 264 14.82 -0.59 3.50
N THR A 265 14.90 0.47 2.72
CA THR A 265 15.01 1.84 3.20
C THR A 265 13.77 2.26 4.01
N ASN A 266 12.59 1.75 3.64
CA ASN A 266 11.34 2.00 4.35
C ASN A 266 10.88 0.80 5.19
N ALA A 267 11.81 -0.01 5.73
CA ALA A 267 11.50 -1.25 6.45
C ALA A 267 10.52 -1.06 7.62
N GLN A 268 10.61 0.05 8.35
CA GLN A 268 9.66 0.37 9.44
C GLN A 268 8.23 0.51 8.93
N PHE A 269 8.05 1.14 7.78
CA PHE A 269 6.73 1.27 7.14
C PHE A 269 6.18 -0.11 6.74
N PHE A 270 7.01 -0.96 6.11
CA PHE A 270 6.60 -2.31 5.72
C PHE A 270 6.31 -3.20 6.92
N THR A 271 7.07 -3.07 8.02
CA THR A 271 6.79 -3.77 9.28
C THR A 271 5.44 -3.33 9.87
N ALA A 272 5.17 -2.03 9.91
CA ALA A 272 3.89 -1.50 10.37
C ALA A 272 2.72 -1.96 9.47
N MET A 273 2.91 -1.98 8.15
CA MET A 273 1.95 -2.54 7.20
C MET A 273 1.66 -4.02 7.45
N ALA A 274 2.71 -4.82 7.65
CA ALA A 274 2.56 -6.25 7.93
C ALA A 274 1.76 -6.48 9.21
N ALA A 275 2.09 -5.76 10.29
CA ALA A 275 1.34 -5.80 11.55
C ALA A 275 -0.14 -5.40 11.35
N GLN A 276 -0.39 -4.38 10.56
CA GLN A 276 -1.76 -3.92 10.24
C GLN A 276 -2.54 -4.97 9.43
N ILE A 277 -1.89 -5.65 8.46
CA ILE A 277 -2.51 -6.74 7.68
C ILE A 277 -2.90 -7.89 8.62
N VAL A 278 -2.02 -8.30 9.54
CA VAL A 278 -2.30 -9.34 10.53
C VAL A 278 -3.47 -8.94 11.41
N THR A 279 -3.45 -7.72 11.96
CA THR A 279 -4.53 -7.18 12.80
C THR A 279 -5.87 -7.17 12.06
N ASN A 280 -5.88 -6.68 10.83
CA ASN A 280 -7.09 -6.64 10.01
C ASN A 280 -7.60 -8.05 9.66
N THR A 281 -6.70 -9.00 9.42
CA THR A 281 -7.06 -10.41 9.21
C THR A 281 -7.70 -11.01 10.47
N LEU A 282 -7.15 -10.77 11.65
CA LEU A 282 -7.76 -11.21 12.90
C LEU A 282 -9.16 -10.60 13.08
N ILE A 283 -9.31 -9.31 12.85
CA ILE A 283 -10.63 -8.65 12.93
C ILE A 283 -11.64 -9.32 11.96
N ARG A 284 -11.23 -9.60 10.71
CA ARG A 284 -12.08 -10.30 9.74
C ARG A 284 -12.51 -11.69 10.24
N VAL A 285 -11.59 -12.44 10.83
CA VAL A 285 -11.87 -13.77 11.40
C VAL A 285 -12.84 -13.66 12.56
N PHE A 286 -12.63 -12.74 13.50
CA PHE A 286 -13.55 -12.55 14.64
C PHE A 286 -14.93 -12.09 14.21
N VAL A 287 -15.02 -11.12 13.30
CA VAL A 287 -16.32 -10.67 12.76
C VAL A 287 -17.00 -11.79 12.01
N GLY A 288 -16.27 -12.55 11.17
CA GLY A 288 -16.81 -13.71 10.47
C GLY A 288 -17.36 -14.78 11.42
N LEU A 289 -16.63 -15.07 12.50
CA LEU A 289 -17.07 -16.01 13.53
C LEU A 289 -18.32 -15.52 14.26
N THR A 290 -18.37 -14.23 14.63
CA THR A 290 -19.53 -13.61 15.28
C THR A 290 -20.77 -13.69 14.37
N VAL A 291 -20.61 -13.38 13.10
CA VAL A 291 -21.67 -13.49 12.07
C VAL A 291 -22.13 -14.94 11.94
N ALA A 292 -21.19 -15.90 11.85
CA ALA A 292 -21.52 -17.33 11.75
C ALA A 292 -22.30 -17.83 12.98
N LEU A 293 -21.89 -17.46 14.20
CA LEU A 293 -22.59 -17.80 15.42
C LEU A 293 -23.98 -17.15 15.48
N GLY A 294 -24.12 -15.91 15.03
CA GLY A 294 -25.41 -15.22 14.92
C GLY A 294 -26.37 -15.95 13.98
N ILE A 295 -25.92 -16.29 12.78
CA ILE A 295 -26.72 -17.08 11.82
C ILE A 295 -27.10 -18.44 12.41
N ALA A 296 -26.13 -19.17 12.98
CA ALA A 296 -26.38 -20.49 13.57
C ALA A 296 -27.38 -20.42 14.72
N SER A 297 -27.27 -19.44 15.63
CA SER A 297 -28.16 -19.26 16.76
C SER A 297 -29.61 -19.05 16.33
N VAL A 298 -29.82 -18.15 15.36
CA VAL A 298 -31.21 -17.88 14.89
C VAL A 298 -31.77 -19.04 14.07
N LEU A 299 -30.95 -19.73 13.29
CA LEU A 299 -31.39 -20.93 12.61
C LEU A 299 -31.76 -22.06 13.57
N VAL A 300 -31.06 -22.21 14.72
CA VAL A 300 -31.45 -23.15 15.77
C VAL A 300 -32.83 -22.79 16.35
N VAL A 301 -33.07 -21.52 16.66
CA VAL A 301 -34.38 -21.05 17.12
C VAL A 301 -35.44 -21.30 16.07
N SER A 302 -35.17 -21.00 14.81
CA SER A 302 -36.10 -21.27 13.68
C SER A 302 -36.43 -22.78 13.57
N VAL A 303 -35.46 -23.67 13.73
CA VAL A 303 -35.68 -25.13 13.74
C VAL A 303 -36.62 -25.54 14.87
N ILE A 304 -36.43 -24.98 16.08
CA ILE A 304 -37.30 -25.29 17.24
C ILE A 304 -38.73 -24.79 16.98
N GLN A 305 -38.89 -23.57 16.55
CA GLN A 305 -40.19 -22.97 16.24
C GLN A 305 -40.95 -23.69 15.12
N LYS A 306 -40.24 -24.22 14.12
CA LYS A 306 -40.77 -24.93 12.95
C LYS A 306 -40.75 -26.45 13.09
N SER A 307 -40.43 -26.98 14.25
CA SER A 307 -40.29 -28.42 14.48
C SER A 307 -41.51 -29.22 14.04
N ARG A 308 -42.71 -28.73 14.37
CA ARG A 308 -44.01 -29.34 13.96
C ARG A 308 -44.20 -29.38 12.46
N GLU A 309 -43.93 -28.24 11.78
CA GLU A 309 -44.05 -28.16 10.33
C GLU A 309 -43.06 -29.10 9.61
N ILE A 310 -41.80 -29.14 10.12
CA ILE A 310 -40.77 -30.07 9.64
C ILE A 310 -41.21 -31.53 9.85
N GLY A 311 -41.82 -31.83 11.01
CA GLY A 311 -42.36 -33.16 11.31
C GLY A 311 -43.44 -33.57 10.32
N ILE A 312 -44.40 -32.67 10.01
CA ILE A 312 -45.44 -32.92 9.03
C ILE A 312 -44.85 -33.15 7.63
N LEU A 313 -43.94 -32.31 7.18
CA LEU A 313 -43.27 -32.47 5.88
C LEU A 313 -42.55 -33.81 5.77
N ARG A 314 -41.89 -34.23 6.86
CA ARG A 314 -41.21 -35.53 6.89
C ARG A 314 -42.20 -36.73 6.90
N ALA A 315 -43.32 -36.61 7.60
CA ALA A 315 -44.39 -37.60 7.59
C ALA A 315 -45.01 -37.76 6.17
N MET A 316 -45.05 -36.66 5.40
CA MET A 316 -45.50 -36.69 4.00
C MET A 316 -44.43 -37.18 3.00
N GLY A 317 -43.24 -37.62 3.47
CA GLY A 317 -42.22 -38.26 2.63
C GLY A 317 -41.05 -37.38 2.25
N THR A 318 -40.91 -36.16 2.82
CA THR A 318 -39.72 -35.33 2.58
C THR A 318 -38.48 -35.99 3.18
N SER A 319 -37.43 -36.15 2.38
CA SER A 319 -36.17 -36.77 2.81
C SER A 319 -35.35 -35.89 3.74
N ARG A 320 -34.48 -36.53 4.56
CA ARG A 320 -33.52 -35.78 5.44
C ARG A 320 -32.64 -34.86 4.66
N ALA A 321 -32.23 -35.27 3.45
CA ALA A 321 -31.38 -34.46 2.57
C ALA A 321 -32.10 -33.19 2.06
N GLN A 322 -33.38 -33.26 1.79
CA GLN A 322 -34.18 -32.10 1.37
C GLN A 322 -34.33 -31.10 2.50
N VAL A 323 -34.64 -31.56 3.72
CA VAL A 323 -34.69 -30.67 4.92
C VAL A 323 -33.35 -30.01 5.14
N LEU A 324 -32.23 -30.76 5.05
CA LEU A 324 -30.88 -30.20 5.16
C LEU A 324 -30.65 -29.07 4.15
N ARG A 325 -30.99 -29.29 2.87
CA ARG A 325 -30.80 -28.30 1.81
C ARG A 325 -31.66 -27.04 2.03
N VAL A 326 -32.88 -27.16 2.53
CA VAL A 326 -33.71 -26.00 2.86
C VAL A 326 -33.01 -25.07 3.82
N PHE A 327 -32.41 -25.57 4.90
CA PHE A 327 -31.71 -24.75 5.87
C PHE A 327 -30.34 -24.23 5.35
N LEU A 328 -29.65 -24.99 4.50
CA LEU A 328 -28.43 -24.51 3.84
C LEU A 328 -28.75 -23.35 2.86
N ILE A 329 -29.85 -23.45 2.12
CA ILE A 329 -30.34 -22.39 1.24
C ILE A 329 -30.70 -21.15 2.05
N GLN A 330 -31.38 -21.31 3.22
CA GLN A 330 -31.66 -20.21 4.13
C GLN A 330 -30.38 -19.48 4.59
N GLY A 331 -29.39 -20.24 5.08
CA GLY A 331 -28.10 -19.67 5.50
C GLY A 331 -27.40 -18.91 4.37
N GLY A 332 -27.37 -19.53 3.16
CA GLY A 332 -26.80 -18.90 1.98
C GLY A 332 -27.55 -17.61 1.56
N ALA A 333 -28.89 -17.66 1.56
CA ALA A 333 -29.72 -16.51 1.22
C ALA A 333 -29.55 -15.35 2.21
N VAL A 334 -29.47 -15.64 3.51
CA VAL A 334 -29.20 -14.64 4.55
C VAL A 334 -27.80 -14.07 4.40
N GLY A 335 -26.77 -14.92 4.15
CA GLY A 335 -25.41 -14.49 3.87
C GLY A 335 -25.33 -13.57 2.66
N LEU A 336 -26.01 -13.94 1.57
CA LEU A 336 -26.08 -13.16 0.34
C LEU A 336 -26.79 -11.81 0.56
N ALA A 337 -27.99 -11.83 1.14
CA ALA A 337 -28.76 -10.61 1.41
C ALA A 337 -28.00 -9.67 2.37
N GLY A 338 -27.39 -10.24 3.42
CA GLY A 338 -26.57 -9.48 4.36
C GLY A 338 -25.35 -8.88 3.70
N SER A 339 -24.66 -9.62 2.81
CA SER A 339 -23.49 -9.08 2.11
C SER A 339 -23.85 -7.96 1.12
N VAL A 340 -24.99 -8.06 0.44
CA VAL A 340 -25.48 -6.98 -0.43
C VAL A 340 -25.78 -5.73 0.39
N LEU A 341 -26.45 -5.87 1.53
CA LEU A 341 -26.68 -4.77 2.46
C LEU A 341 -25.36 -4.20 3.00
N GLY A 342 -24.43 -5.06 3.39
CA GLY A 342 -23.10 -4.67 3.85
C GLY A 342 -22.30 -3.92 2.80
N SER A 343 -22.37 -4.36 1.54
CA SER A 343 -21.76 -3.66 0.42
C SER A 343 -22.33 -2.27 0.19
N LEU A 344 -23.65 -2.12 0.28
CA LEU A 344 -24.32 -0.83 0.19
C LEU A 344 -23.92 0.11 1.34
N LEU A 345 -23.86 -0.41 2.57
CA LEU A 345 -23.42 0.35 3.74
C LEU A 345 -21.94 0.77 3.59
N ALA A 346 -21.07 -0.15 3.21
CA ALA A 346 -19.64 0.16 2.98
C ALA A 346 -19.48 1.23 1.89
N TRP A 347 -20.21 1.12 0.78
CA TRP A 347 -20.20 2.11 -0.29
C TRP A 347 -20.64 3.49 0.20
N THR A 348 -21.72 3.55 0.97
CA THR A 348 -22.23 4.80 1.58
C THR A 348 -21.19 5.41 2.52
N PHE A 349 -20.57 4.59 3.40
CA PHE A 349 -19.51 5.06 4.31
C PHE A 349 -18.27 5.55 3.56
N LEU A 350 -17.89 4.92 2.45
CA LEU A 350 -16.79 5.38 1.61
C LEU A 350 -17.09 6.72 0.92
N LEU A 351 -18.34 6.95 0.52
CA LEU A 351 -18.76 8.27 0.00
C LEU A 351 -18.69 9.35 1.08
N VAL A 352 -19.18 9.06 2.28
CA VAL A 352 -19.08 9.98 3.43
C VAL A 352 -17.61 10.23 3.78
N TRP A 353 -16.78 9.20 3.79
CA TRP A 353 -15.35 9.34 4.02
C TRP A 353 -14.69 10.30 3.03
N ARG A 354 -14.96 10.14 1.73
CA ARG A 354 -14.45 11.05 0.69
C ARG A 354 -14.89 12.51 0.88
N ALA A 355 -16.06 12.73 1.43
CA ALA A 355 -16.56 14.07 1.70
C ALA A 355 -15.91 14.72 2.93
N VAL A 356 -15.58 13.92 3.95
CA VAL A 356 -15.08 14.39 5.27
C VAL A 356 -13.57 14.36 5.36
N ALA A 357 -12.90 13.29 4.87
CA ALA A 357 -11.47 13.10 4.97
C ALA A 357 -10.72 13.91 3.91
N LYS A 358 -10.54 15.20 4.18
CA LYS A 358 -9.81 16.16 3.33
C LYS A 358 -8.65 16.76 4.08
N ASN A 359 -7.60 17.08 3.35
CA ASN A 359 -6.49 17.92 3.84
C ASN A 359 -6.95 19.37 4.05
N PRO A 360 -6.17 20.19 4.78
CA PRO A 360 -6.50 21.61 4.97
C PRO A 360 -6.62 22.42 3.66
N ASP A 361 -6.01 21.95 2.57
CA ASP A 361 -6.08 22.52 1.22
C ASP A 361 -7.32 22.07 0.42
N GLY A 362 -8.21 21.28 1.03
CA GLY A 362 -9.44 20.77 0.41
C GLY A 362 -9.24 19.54 -0.49
N THR A 363 -8.00 19.09 -0.70
CA THR A 363 -7.70 17.87 -1.46
C THR A 363 -8.07 16.61 -0.67
N PRO A 364 -8.46 15.48 -1.30
CA PRO A 364 -8.68 14.22 -0.61
C PRO A 364 -7.41 13.77 0.13
N MET A 365 -7.54 13.33 1.39
CA MET A 365 -6.41 12.85 2.18
C MET A 365 -5.68 11.68 1.48
N PHE A 366 -6.43 10.78 0.88
CA PHE A 366 -5.94 9.76 -0.07
C PHE A 366 -7.09 9.25 -0.95
N ILE A 367 -6.72 8.73 -2.12
CA ILE A 367 -7.67 8.19 -3.08
C ILE A 367 -7.98 6.74 -2.70
N ILE A 368 -9.24 6.46 -2.36
CA ILE A 368 -9.71 5.09 -2.17
C ILE A 368 -10.28 4.62 -3.51
N GLU A 369 -9.63 3.67 -4.12
CA GLU A 369 -10.14 2.98 -5.30
C GLU A 369 -11.17 1.96 -4.84
N MET A 370 -12.41 2.12 -5.32
CA MET A 370 -13.49 1.17 -5.04
C MET A 370 -13.38 0.00 -6.02
N GLU A 371 -12.53 -0.94 -5.70
CA GLU A 371 -12.30 -2.10 -6.56
C GLU A 371 -13.49 -3.07 -6.48
N PRO A 372 -14.16 -3.38 -7.61
CA PRO A 372 -15.33 -4.28 -7.61
C PRO A 372 -15.00 -5.68 -7.09
N SER A 373 -13.75 -6.10 -7.22
CA SER A 373 -13.26 -7.39 -6.73
C SER A 373 -13.43 -7.55 -5.22
N LEU A 374 -13.23 -6.48 -4.43
CA LEU A 374 -13.41 -6.49 -2.97
C LEU A 374 -14.86 -6.82 -2.58
N PHE A 375 -15.83 -6.21 -3.28
CA PHE A 375 -17.25 -6.45 -3.05
C PHE A 375 -17.65 -7.87 -3.44
N ALA A 376 -17.13 -8.36 -4.57
CA ALA A 376 -17.38 -9.72 -5.04
C ALA A 376 -16.83 -10.77 -4.06
N ILE A 377 -15.58 -10.62 -3.62
CA ILE A 377 -14.93 -11.53 -2.66
C ILE A 377 -15.69 -11.54 -1.32
N ALA A 378 -16.08 -10.35 -0.82
CA ALA A 378 -16.84 -10.24 0.41
C ALA A 378 -18.22 -10.92 0.30
N THR A 379 -18.89 -10.76 -0.84
CA THR A 379 -20.22 -11.37 -1.09
C THR A 379 -20.11 -12.89 -1.14
N VAL A 380 -19.15 -13.44 -1.87
CA VAL A 380 -18.90 -14.89 -1.92
C VAL A 380 -18.52 -15.41 -0.54
N GLY A 381 -17.61 -14.73 0.16
CA GLY A 381 -17.18 -15.11 1.51
C GLY A 381 -18.33 -15.15 2.51
N ALA A 382 -19.16 -14.11 2.57
CA ALA A 382 -20.31 -14.05 3.47
C ALA A 382 -21.36 -15.11 3.14
N THR A 383 -21.58 -15.41 1.86
CA THR A 383 -22.49 -16.47 1.44
C THR A 383 -21.97 -17.85 1.89
N VAL A 384 -20.68 -18.12 1.71
CA VAL A 384 -20.04 -19.35 2.16
C VAL A 384 -20.11 -19.49 3.68
N VAL A 385 -19.80 -18.43 4.42
CA VAL A 385 -19.92 -18.41 5.89
C VAL A 385 -21.37 -18.68 6.33
N GLY A 386 -22.36 -18.10 5.65
CA GLY A 386 -23.78 -18.33 5.91
C GLY A 386 -24.18 -19.81 5.71
N ILE A 387 -23.72 -20.42 4.62
CA ILE A 387 -23.96 -21.85 4.36
C ILE A 387 -23.29 -22.73 5.43
N LEU A 388 -22.03 -22.45 5.76
CA LEU A 388 -21.29 -23.21 6.78
C LEU A 388 -21.92 -23.09 8.17
N ALA A 389 -22.34 -21.89 8.56
CA ALA A 389 -23.03 -21.62 9.82
C ALA A 389 -24.37 -22.39 9.92
N ALA A 390 -25.05 -22.58 8.80
CA ALA A 390 -26.31 -23.31 8.74
C ALA A 390 -26.15 -24.85 8.86
N VAL A 391 -24.95 -25.41 8.68
CA VAL A 391 -24.75 -26.88 8.64
C VAL A 391 -25.21 -27.55 9.96
N ALA A 392 -24.84 -27.01 11.11
CA ALA A 392 -25.19 -27.60 12.40
C ALA A 392 -26.69 -27.55 12.69
N PRO A 393 -27.39 -26.39 12.54
CA PRO A 393 -28.86 -26.32 12.66
C PRO A 393 -29.58 -27.21 11.63
N ALA A 394 -29.11 -27.21 10.39
CA ALA A 394 -29.70 -28.01 9.32
C ALA A 394 -29.63 -29.52 9.59
N ARG A 395 -28.50 -30.00 10.15
CA ARG A 395 -28.34 -31.39 10.58
C ARG A 395 -29.29 -31.74 11.73
N ARG A 396 -29.48 -30.83 12.68
CA ARG A 396 -30.46 -31.00 13.76
C ARG A 396 -31.90 -31.12 13.18
N ALA A 397 -32.30 -30.20 12.32
CA ALA A 397 -33.61 -30.22 11.67
C ALA A 397 -33.86 -31.54 10.88
N ALA A 398 -32.85 -31.99 10.14
CA ALA A 398 -32.95 -33.23 9.34
C ALA A 398 -33.07 -34.51 10.17
N ARG A 399 -32.67 -34.49 11.45
CA ARG A 399 -32.73 -35.63 12.39
C ARG A 399 -33.96 -35.63 13.29
N LEU A 400 -34.84 -34.61 13.23
CA LEU A 400 -36.06 -34.58 14.00
C LEU A 400 -36.94 -35.84 13.71
N ASP A 401 -37.43 -36.48 14.77
CA ASP A 401 -38.37 -37.59 14.63
C ASP A 401 -39.79 -37.04 14.34
N PRO A 402 -40.45 -37.44 13.22
CA PRO A 402 -41.77 -36.95 12.88
C PRO A 402 -42.81 -37.19 14.01
N VAL A 403 -42.74 -38.31 14.71
CA VAL A 403 -43.72 -38.67 15.75
C VAL A 403 -43.58 -37.76 16.96
N VAL A 404 -42.35 -37.46 17.38
CA VAL A 404 -42.06 -36.57 18.51
C VAL A 404 -42.39 -35.13 18.15
N ALA A 405 -42.02 -34.70 16.94
CA ALA A 405 -42.24 -33.30 16.45
C ALA A 405 -43.71 -32.93 16.27
N ILE A 406 -44.61 -33.89 16.05
CA ILE A 406 -46.06 -33.61 15.89
C ILE A 406 -46.74 -33.58 17.30
N ARG A 407 -46.16 -34.25 18.29
CA ARG A 407 -46.71 -34.41 19.64
C ARG A 407 -46.32 -33.26 20.57
N SER A 408 -45.23 -32.55 20.29
CA SER A 408 -44.75 -31.35 20.98
C SER A 408 -45.41 -30.09 20.40
#